data_3b56323f5aae6a80d0293e36c0db4211
#
_entry.id   3b56323f5aae6a80d0293e36c0db4211
#
_cell.length_a   1.000
_cell.length_b   1.000
_cell.length_c   1.000
_cell.angle_alpha   90.00
_cell.angle_beta   90.00
_cell.angle_gamma   90.00
#
_symmetry.space_group_name_H-M   'P 1'
#
loop_
_entity.id
_entity.type
_entity.pdbx_description
1 polymer ?
#
loop_
_entity_poly.entity_id
_entity_poly.type
_entity_poly.pdbx_seq_one_letter_code
_entity_poly.pdbx_strand_id
1 'polypeptide(L)'
;MAAMNMNREQFDEMIRSGKTFLVDYWAPWCGYCRKIEAAYEAVSETWGRSIPVVKINIDEEEQLSDSQGIEIIPTLVLYKEGRATATLRVPESRDMIEQFLKASLESAGETSDPEPSRVYDAVIIGGGPAGYTAALYAARAGLDTIVVEKLSAGGQMALTHQIDNYPGFEEGIDGYTLAEKMRKQAERFGASTLYAEVTGTKLEGQPKAVETSQGILYGRTLILATGASPRELGVPGEKELTGRGVAYCAACDGMFYKDKTVVVAGGGNSAVADALILSRIARKVILVHRRDTLRATKVYHDLLQETPNIEFCWNSVVTELHHKETLTGIRLKDVHTGAETDLPCDGIFVSVGRKPSTSLFEGQLELDKAGYIAAGETTETSVPGVYAIGDVRTKPLRQVVTAVSDGAAAVHMAEAYLAEAGR
;
A
#
# COMPACT_ATOMS: atom_id res chain seq x y z
N MET A 1 27.85 -17.55 -17.41
CA MET A 1 26.93 -18.58 -17.95
C MET A 1 25.53 -17.99 -17.79
N ALA A 2 24.65 -18.19 -18.78
CA ALA A 2 23.27 -17.72 -18.64
C ALA A 2 22.57 -18.36 -17.42
N ALA A 3 21.70 -17.64 -16.77
CA ALA A 3 20.91 -18.15 -15.63
C ALA A 3 19.98 -19.27 -16.11
N MET A 4 20.08 -20.45 -15.50
CA MET A 4 19.31 -21.64 -15.90
C MET A 4 17.96 -21.67 -15.18
N ASN A 5 16.90 -22.10 -15.86
CA ASN A 5 15.64 -22.42 -15.22
C ASN A 5 15.80 -23.65 -14.32
N MET A 6 15.22 -23.57 -13.13
CA MET A 6 15.25 -24.57 -12.08
C MET A 6 13.83 -25.04 -11.77
N ASN A 7 13.62 -26.33 -11.67
CA ASN A 7 12.38 -26.94 -11.21
C ASN A 7 12.41 -27.21 -9.71
N ARG A 8 11.28 -27.65 -9.15
CA ARG A 8 11.11 -27.94 -7.73
C ARG A 8 12.13 -28.95 -7.20
N GLU A 9 12.39 -30.02 -7.91
CA GLU A 9 13.31 -31.07 -7.48
C GLU A 9 14.74 -30.53 -7.32
N GLN A 10 15.19 -29.75 -8.30
CA GLN A 10 16.49 -29.07 -8.28
C GLN A 10 16.55 -28.00 -7.16
N PHE A 11 15.46 -27.27 -6.94
CA PHE A 11 15.36 -26.31 -5.84
C PHE A 11 15.49 -27.00 -4.48
N ASP A 12 14.75 -28.08 -4.24
CA ASP A 12 14.80 -28.86 -3.01
C ASP A 12 16.20 -29.48 -2.77
N GLU A 13 16.92 -29.85 -3.82
CA GLU A 13 18.30 -30.30 -3.74
C GLU A 13 19.24 -29.16 -3.32
N MET A 14 19.08 -27.99 -3.92
CA MET A 14 19.86 -26.81 -3.55
C MET A 14 19.61 -26.39 -2.09
N ILE A 15 18.37 -26.38 -1.64
CA ILE A 15 18.00 -26.13 -0.24
C ILE A 15 18.70 -27.12 0.70
N ARG A 16 18.63 -28.43 0.40
CA ARG A 16 19.28 -29.49 1.20
C ARG A 16 20.80 -29.40 1.21
N SER A 17 21.38 -28.89 0.12
CA SER A 17 22.84 -28.73 0.04
C SER A 17 23.41 -27.66 0.96
N GLY A 18 22.55 -26.76 1.49
CA GLY A 18 22.95 -25.62 2.30
C GLY A 18 23.76 -24.55 1.56
N LYS A 19 23.93 -24.67 0.25
CA LYS A 19 24.67 -23.69 -0.55
C LYS A 19 23.93 -22.37 -0.63
N THR A 20 24.70 -21.29 -0.76
CA THR A 20 24.13 -19.98 -1.09
C THR A 20 23.81 -19.90 -2.58
N PHE A 21 22.58 -19.48 -2.94
CA PHE A 21 22.18 -19.28 -4.33
C PHE A 21 21.10 -18.19 -4.45
N LEU A 22 21.04 -17.56 -5.63
CA LEU A 22 20.07 -16.51 -5.96
C LEU A 22 19.04 -17.05 -6.94
N VAL A 23 17.76 -16.83 -6.66
CA VAL A 23 16.63 -17.22 -7.52
C VAL A 23 15.92 -15.97 -8.02
N ASP A 24 15.66 -15.90 -9.34
CA ASP A 24 14.69 -14.97 -9.94
C ASP A 24 13.37 -15.71 -10.19
N TYR A 25 12.32 -15.30 -9.51
CA TYR A 25 10.96 -15.75 -9.78
C TYR A 25 10.34 -14.87 -10.86
N TRP A 26 10.01 -15.46 -12.00
CA TRP A 26 9.60 -14.75 -13.20
C TRP A 26 8.48 -15.47 -13.96
N ALA A 27 7.88 -14.78 -14.97
CA ALA A 27 6.95 -15.39 -15.91
C ALA A 27 7.10 -14.77 -17.32
N PRO A 28 6.77 -15.53 -18.41
CA PRO A 28 6.91 -15.04 -19.79
C PRO A 28 6.06 -13.80 -20.10
N TRP A 29 4.88 -13.69 -19.50
CA TRP A 29 3.96 -12.57 -19.68
C TRP A 29 4.36 -11.31 -18.90
N CYS A 30 5.27 -11.41 -17.94
CA CYS A 30 5.67 -10.32 -17.07
C CYS A 30 6.54 -9.29 -17.81
N GLY A 31 6.00 -8.09 -18.02
CA GLY A 31 6.71 -7.01 -18.70
C GLY A 31 7.94 -6.49 -17.95
N TYR A 32 7.89 -6.47 -16.62
CA TYR A 32 9.02 -6.06 -15.77
C TYR A 32 10.12 -7.11 -15.77
N CYS A 33 9.78 -8.40 -15.77
CA CYS A 33 10.76 -9.48 -15.86
C CYS A 33 11.59 -9.38 -17.15
N ARG A 34 10.96 -9.07 -18.29
CA ARG A 34 11.65 -8.83 -19.55
C ARG A 34 12.58 -7.62 -19.51
N LYS A 35 12.23 -6.57 -18.76
CA LYS A 35 13.10 -5.37 -18.63
C LYS A 35 14.39 -5.67 -17.87
N ILE A 36 14.34 -6.52 -16.85
CA ILE A 36 15.51 -6.83 -16.03
C ILE A 36 16.30 -8.03 -16.52
N GLU A 37 15.80 -8.77 -17.50
CA GLU A 37 16.42 -10.01 -17.98
C GLU A 37 17.90 -9.83 -18.33
N ALA A 38 18.22 -8.82 -19.13
CA ALA A 38 19.62 -8.54 -19.51
C ALA A 38 20.49 -8.17 -18.28
N ALA A 39 19.93 -7.47 -17.29
CA ALA A 39 20.61 -7.12 -16.06
C ALA A 39 20.88 -8.38 -15.21
N TYR A 40 19.91 -9.26 -15.10
CA TYR A 40 20.02 -10.51 -14.36
C TYR A 40 21.01 -11.49 -15.00
N GLU A 41 21.01 -11.62 -16.33
CA GLU A 41 21.99 -12.41 -17.07
C GLU A 41 23.43 -11.88 -16.84
N ALA A 42 23.63 -10.55 -16.86
CA ALA A 42 24.92 -9.94 -16.56
C ALA A 42 25.38 -10.22 -15.11
N VAL A 43 24.46 -10.24 -14.16
CA VAL A 43 24.73 -10.64 -12.77
C VAL A 43 25.12 -12.13 -12.72
N SER A 44 24.43 -13.01 -13.45
CA SER A 44 24.75 -14.43 -13.55
C SER A 44 26.17 -14.66 -14.11
N GLU A 45 26.61 -13.88 -15.08
CA GLU A 45 27.96 -13.95 -15.62
C GLU A 45 29.03 -13.52 -14.60
N THR A 46 28.74 -12.51 -13.79
CA THR A 46 29.67 -11.95 -12.82
C THR A 46 29.74 -12.82 -11.56
N TRP A 47 28.61 -13.18 -11.01
CA TRP A 47 28.47 -13.84 -9.70
C TRP A 47 28.30 -15.35 -9.78
N GLY A 48 27.89 -15.91 -10.92
CA GLY A 48 27.56 -17.33 -11.09
C GLY A 48 28.71 -18.32 -10.82
N ARG A 49 29.96 -17.82 -10.74
CA ARG A 49 31.10 -18.64 -10.30
C ARG A 49 31.18 -18.78 -8.78
N SER A 50 30.68 -17.81 -8.07
CA SER A 50 30.71 -17.75 -6.59
C SER A 50 29.39 -18.18 -5.98
N ILE A 51 28.29 -17.83 -6.63
CA ILE A 51 26.92 -18.09 -6.18
C ILE A 51 26.10 -18.54 -7.38
N PRO A 52 25.50 -19.73 -7.38
CA PRO A 52 24.55 -20.13 -8.43
C PRO A 52 23.44 -19.10 -8.57
N VAL A 53 23.20 -18.63 -9.80
CA VAL A 53 22.17 -17.67 -10.17
C VAL A 53 21.21 -18.41 -11.11
N VAL A 54 19.95 -18.56 -10.68
CA VAL A 54 18.97 -19.43 -11.33
C VAL A 54 17.62 -18.73 -11.46
N LYS A 55 16.74 -19.26 -12.30
CA LYS A 55 15.40 -18.73 -12.57
C LYS A 55 14.35 -19.79 -12.24
N ILE A 56 13.19 -19.37 -11.72
CA ILE A 56 12.01 -20.22 -11.54
C ILE A 56 10.84 -19.55 -12.22
N ASN A 57 10.24 -20.26 -13.20
CA ASN A 57 9.02 -19.82 -13.85
C ASN A 57 7.83 -20.14 -12.93
N ILE A 58 7.12 -19.10 -12.46
CA ILE A 58 6.00 -19.27 -11.53
C ILE A 58 4.80 -19.98 -12.15
N ASP A 59 4.64 -19.94 -13.48
CA ASP A 59 3.54 -20.64 -14.16
C ASP A 59 3.80 -22.16 -14.23
N GLU A 60 5.09 -22.56 -14.28
CA GLU A 60 5.49 -23.98 -14.31
C GLU A 60 5.64 -24.56 -12.91
N GLU A 61 5.99 -23.73 -11.93
CA GLU A 61 6.28 -24.11 -10.53
C GLU A 61 5.40 -23.33 -9.53
N GLU A 62 4.08 -23.28 -9.80
CA GLU A 62 3.08 -22.53 -9.02
C GLU A 62 3.12 -22.87 -7.53
N GLN A 63 3.04 -24.18 -7.19
CA GLN A 63 3.05 -24.63 -5.79
C GLN A 63 4.37 -24.29 -5.06
N LEU A 64 5.48 -24.25 -5.77
CA LEU A 64 6.77 -23.85 -5.21
C LEU A 64 6.74 -22.35 -4.91
N SER A 65 6.34 -21.55 -5.88
CA SER A 65 6.26 -20.09 -5.76
C SER A 65 5.34 -19.66 -4.63
N ASP A 66 4.16 -20.29 -4.50
CA ASP A 66 3.22 -20.08 -3.40
C ASP A 66 3.84 -20.44 -2.04
N SER A 67 4.54 -21.58 -1.95
CA SER A 67 5.18 -22.01 -0.71
C SER A 67 6.31 -21.08 -0.25
N GLN A 68 6.92 -20.33 -1.21
CA GLN A 68 7.93 -19.32 -0.93
C GLN A 68 7.35 -17.90 -0.74
N GLY A 69 6.03 -17.75 -0.78
CA GLY A 69 5.34 -16.48 -0.57
C GLY A 69 5.60 -15.45 -1.69
N ILE A 70 5.72 -15.92 -2.93
CA ILE A 70 5.97 -15.05 -4.09
C ILE A 70 4.63 -14.48 -4.58
N GLU A 71 4.34 -13.26 -4.19
CA GLU A 71 3.12 -12.52 -4.56
C GLU A 71 3.31 -11.59 -5.78
N ILE A 72 4.55 -11.24 -6.09
CA ILE A 72 4.92 -10.26 -7.12
C ILE A 72 6.13 -10.76 -7.89
N ILE A 73 6.18 -10.48 -9.20
CA ILE A 73 7.33 -10.79 -10.06
C ILE A 73 7.77 -9.57 -10.88
N PRO A 74 9.07 -9.41 -11.17
CA PRO A 74 10.20 -10.24 -10.74
C PRO A 74 10.50 -10.10 -9.24
N THR A 75 10.78 -11.21 -8.58
CA THR A 75 11.27 -11.23 -7.20
C THR A 75 12.54 -12.07 -7.13
N LEU A 76 13.61 -11.45 -6.62
CA LEU A 76 14.88 -12.13 -6.38
C LEU A 76 14.95 -12.57 -4.92
N VAL A 77 15.28 -13.84 -4.68
CA VAL A 77 15.44 -14.38 -3.31
C VAL A 77 16.82 -14.98 -3.18
N LEU A 78 17.57 -14.53 -2.17
CA LEU A 78 18.85 -15.13 -1.79
C LEU A 78 18.61 -16.20 -0.72
N TYR A 79 19.05 -17.40 -1.01
CA TYR A 79 19.01 -18.53 -0.08
C TYR A 79 20.40 -18.77 0.50
N LYS A 80 20.48 -19.01 1.80
CA LYS A 80 21.70 -19.43 2.53
C LYS A 80 21.31 -20.51 3.51
N GLU A 81 22.15 -21.52 3.67
CA GLU A 81 21.95 -22.61 4.62
C GLU A 81 20.55 -23.22 4.59
N GLY A 82 19.99 -23.35 3.37
CA GLY A 82 18.66 -23.90 3.14
C GLY A 82 17.49 -23.00 3.52
N ARG A 83 17.70 -21.70 3.74
CA ARG A 83 16.67 -20.73 4.09
C ARG A 83 16.74 -19.48 3.22
N ALA A 84 15.57 -18.88 2.91
CA ALA A 84 15.51 -17.56 2.33
C ALA A 84 16.04 -16.54 3.37
N THR A 85 17.08 -15.78 3.01
CA THR A 85 17.73 -14.82 3.92
C THR A 85 17.54 -13.38 3.48
N ALA A 86 17.30 -13.13 2.22
CA ALA A 86 17.06 -11.79 1.70
C ALA A 86 16.20 -11.85 0.44
N THR A 87 15.36 -10.84 0.24
CA THR A 87 14.45 -10.74 -0.90
C THR A 87 14.52 -9.34 -1.51
N LEU A 88 14.65 -9.27 -2.83
CA LEU A 88 14.60 -8.04 -3.61
C LEU A 88 13.44 -8.11 -4.61
N ARG A 89 12.45 -7.24 -4.47
CA ARG A 89 11.26 -7.21 -5.33
C ARG A 89 11.42 -6.14 -6.41
N VAL A 90 11.00 -6.47 -7.62
CA VAL A 90 10.98 -5.60 -8.80
C VAL A 90 12.29 -4.80 -8.99
N PRO A 91 13.46 -5.46 -9.10
CA PRO A 91 14.72 -4.76 -9.36
C PRO A 91 14.65 -4.00 -10.69
N GLU A 92 15.21 -2.79 -10.73
CA GLU A 92 15.15 -1.92 -11.91
C GLU A 92 16.48 -1.92 -12.71
N SER A 93 17.58 -2.36 -12.09
CA SER A 93 18.91 -2.30 -12.71
C SER A 93 19.85 -3.38 -12.20
N ARG A 94 20.91 -3.62 -12.96
CA ARG A 94 22.03 -4.48 -12.56
C ARG A 94 22.67 -4.03 -11.26
N ASP A 95 22.91 -2.72 -11.12
CA ASP A 95 23.59 -2.17 -9.94
C ASP A 95 22.77 -2.44 -8.67
N MET A 96 21.45 -2.36 -8.76
CA MET A 96 20.56 -2.68 -7.66
C MET A 96 20.66 -4.14 -7.22
N ILE A 97 20.74 -5.07 -8.19
CA ILE A 97 20.91 -6.50 -7.89
C ILE A 97 22.30 -6.78 -7.29
N GLU A 98 23.36 -6.14 -7.82
CA GLU A 98 24.72 -6.31 -7.29
C GLU A 98 24.87 -5.72 -5.88
N GLN A 99 24.28 -4.57 -5.61
CA GLN A 99 24.24 -3.97 -4.25
C GLN A 99 23.48 -4.87 -3.27
N PHE A 100 22.34 -5.40 -3.68
CA PHE A 100 21.58 -6.37 -2.88
C PHE A 100 22.42 -7.61 -2.53
N LEU A 101 23.12 -8.20 -3.52
CA LEU A 101 23.97 -9.35 -3.28
C LEU A 101 25.12 -9.03 -2.34
N LYS A 102 25.82 -7.92 -2.54
CA LYS A 102 26.93 -7.46 -1.67
C LYS A 102 26.46 -7.31 -0.23
N ALA A 103 25.43 -6.50 -0.02
CA ALA A 103 24.86 -6.25 1.32
C ALA A 103 24.39 -7.54 2.00
N SER A 104 23.71 -8.41 1.25
CA SER A 104 23.17 -9.65 1.80
C SER A 104 24.26 -10.71 2.09
N LEU A 105 25.39 -10.69 1.40
CA LEU A 105 26.50 -11.64 1.60
C LEU A 105 27.43 -11.22 2.75
N GLU A 106 27.58 -9.91 2.97
CA GLU A 106 28.40 -9.34 4.05
C GLU A 106 27.75 -9.48 5.43
N SER A 107 26.42 -9.68 5.49
CA SER A 107 25.65 -9.82 6.74
C SER A 107 25.77 -11.18 7.46
N ALA A 108 26.73 -12.02 7.14
CA ALA A 108 26.91 -13.34 7.77
C ALA A 108 27.90 -13.24 8.96
N GLY A 109 27.40 -12.89 10.12
CA GLY A 109 28.13 -13.07 11.39
C GLY A 109 27.80 -11.99 12.41
N GLU A 110 27.20 -12.47 13.51
CA GLU A 110 27.06 -11.84 14.82
C GLU A 110 25.63 -11.38 15.21
N THR A 111 25.06 -12.20 16.10
CA THR A 111 23.94 -11.84 16.99
C THR A 111 24.52 -11.07 18.19
N SER A 112 24.86 -9.82 17.98
CA SER A 112 24.92 -8.77 18.99
C SER A 112 24.21 -7.57 18.36
N ASP A 113 23.38 -6.85 19.14
CA ASP A 113 22.85 -5.57 18.66
C ASP A 113 24.04 -4.74 18.15
N PRO A 114 24.25 -4.57 16.84
CA PRO A 114 25.36 -3.77 16.36
C PRO A 114 25.05 -2.32 16.71
N GLU A 115 26.03 -1.58 17.21
CA GLU A 115 25.94 -0.13 17.22
C GLU A 115 25.47 0.31 15.81
N PRO A 116 24.47 1.20 15.71
CA PRO A 116 23.89 1.55 14.44
C PRO A 116 24.96 2.13 13.51
N SER A 117 25.30 1.40 12.46
CA SER A 117 26.30 1.83 11.46
C SER A 117 25.90 3.13 10.76
N ARG A 118 24.59 3.44 10.75
CA ARG A 118 24.02 4.70 10.25
C ARG A 118 22.73 5.01 10.99
N VAL A 119 22.59 6.26 11.44
CA VAL A 119 21.34 6.78 12.02
C VAL A 119 20.83 7.90 11.12
N TYR A 120 19.69 7.66 10.51
CA TYR A 120 19.01 8.67 9.69
C TYR A 120 18.38 9.76 10.56
N ASP A 121 18.25 10.97 10.05
CA ASP A 121 17.48 12.01 10.71
C ASP A 121 15.98 11.68 10.68
N ALA A 122 15.50 11.14 9.53
CA ALA A 122 14.13 10.70 9.37
C ALA A 122 14.02 9.34 8.66
N VAL A 123 13.38 8.37 9.29
CA VAL A 123 12.93 7.14 8.65
C VAL A 123 11.42 7.24 8.42
N ILE A 124 10.98 7.10 7.17
CA ILE A 124 9.59 7.23 6.76
C ILE A 124 9.07 5.85 6.37
N ILE A 125 7.98 5.38 7.00
CA ILE A 125 7.39 4.07 6.73
C ILE A 125 6.16 4.24 5.83
N GLY A 126 6.29 3.85 4.58
CA GLY A 126 5.26 3.94 3.54
C GLY A 126 5.53 5.03 2.50
N GLY A 127 5.56 4.62 1.22
CA GLY A 127 5.84 5.44 0.05
C GLY A 127 4.58 5.96 -0.67
N GLY A 128 3.49 6.23 0.08
CA GLY A 128 2.32 6.92 -0.43
C GLY A 128 2.54 8.44 -0.59
N PRO A 129 1.51 9.21 -1.00
CA PRO A 129 1.63 10.66 -1.20
C PRO A 129 2.07 11.41 0.05
N ALA A 130 1.66 10.97 1.25
CA ALA A 130 2.12 11.54 2.50
C ALA A 130 3.62 11.28 2.71
N GLY A 131 4.07 10.03 2.55
CA GLY A 131 5.46 9.64 2.78
C GLY A 131 6.43 10.31 1.82
N TYR A 132 6.16 10.31 0.51
CA TYR A 132 7.04 11.01 -0.44
C TYR A 132 6.99 12.53 -0.30
N THR A 133 5.89 13.11 0.18
CA THR A 133 5.89 14.54 0.52
C THR A 133 6.77 14.80 1.74
N ALA A 134 6.66 13.99 2.79
CA ALA A 134 7.57 14.09 3.93
C ALA A 134 9.03 13.91 3.50
N ALA A 135 9.33 12.92 2.66
CA ALA A 135 10.68 12.70 2.13
C ALA A 135 11.22 13.91 1.35
N LEU A 136 10.36 14.52 0.50
CA LEU A 136 10.71 15.72 -0.25
C LEU A 136 11.06 16.89 0.68
N TYR A 137 10.21 17.16 1.67
CA TYR A 137 10.44 18.27 2.60
C TYR A 137 11.66 18.03 3.49
N ALA A 138 11.82 16.82 4.02
CA ALA A 138 12.97 16.44 4.85
C ALA A 138 14.29 16.55 4.09
N ALA A 139 14.37 16.01 2.87
CA ALA A 139 15.58 16.13 2.04
C ALA A 139 15.88 17.59 1.67
N ARG A 140 14.88 18.43 1.40
CA ARG A 140 15.07 19.86 1.16
C ARG A 140 15.54 20.62 2.38
N ALA A 141 15.17 20.16 3.57
CA ALA A 141 15.67 20.68 4.86
C ALA A 141 17.10 20.18 5.18
N GLY A 142 17.71 19.36 4.32
CA GLY A 142 19.03 18.79 4.51
C GLY A 142 19.06 17.65 5.54
N LEU A 143 17.92 17.02 5.83
CA LEU A 143 17.82 15.86 6.70
C LEU A 143 18.21 14.59 5.94
N ASP A 144 19.05 13.75 6.54
CA ASP A 144 19.35 12.41 6.02
C ASP A 144 18.10 11.53 6.13
N THR A 145 17.49 11.21 4.98
CA THR A 145 16.12 10.69 4.92
C THR A 145 16.01 9.43 4.07
N ILE A 146 15.35 8.42 4.61
CA ILE A 146 15.01 7.19 3.91
C ILE A 146 13.51 6.88 4.00
N VAL A 147 12.91 6.51 2.86
CA VAL A 147 11.56 5.94 2.77
C VAL A 147 11.66 4.42 2.70
N VAL A 148 10.89 3.71 3.51
CA VAL A 148 10.74 2.25 3.42
C VAL A 148 9.38 1.96 2.81
N GLU A 149 9.36 1.33 1.64
CA GLU A 149 8.14 0.96 0.91
C GLU A 149 8.14 -0.54 0.61
N LYS A 150 7.00 -1.18 0.82
CA LYS A 150 6.92 -2.64 0.66
C LYS A 150 6.95 -3.08 -0.81
N LEU A 151 6.21 -2.38 -1.69
CA LEU A 151 5.95 -2.84 -3.06
C LEU A 151 6.44 -1.84 -4.11
N SER A 152 5.71 -0.75 -4.26
CA SER A 152 5.97 0.30 -5.25
C SER A 152 5.52 1.65 -4.73
N ALA A 153 6.06 2.72 -5.30
CA ALA A 153 5.66 4.06 -4.93
C ALA A 153 4.15 4.29 -5.13
N GLY A 154 3.54 5.02 -4.17
CA GLY A 154 2.19 5.59 -4.29
C GLY A 154 1.11 4.96 -3.43
N GLY A 155 1.30 3.75 -2.89
CA GLY A 155 0.30 3.09 -2.05
C GLY A 155 -1.08 3.01 -2.75
N GLN A 156 -2.16 3.33 -2.03
CA GLN A 156 -3.53 3.30 -2.59
C GLN A 156 -3.74 4.25 -3.78
N MET A 157 -3.01 5.36 -3.83
CA MET A 157 -3.08 6.31 -4.94
C MET A 157 -2.64 5.69 -6.27
N ALA A 158 -1.62 4.85 -6.28
CA ALA A 158 -1.09 4.21 -7.47
C ALA A 158 -2.07 3.22 -8.12
N LEU A 159 -3.10 2.77 -7.39
CA LEU A 159 -4.15 1.89 -7.89
C LEU A 159 -5.30 2.65 -8.58
N THR A 160 -5.30 3.97 -8.51
CA THR A 160 -6.34 4.83 -9.11
C THR A 160 -5.97 5.14 -10.54
N HIS A 161 -6.84 4.80 -11.49
CA HIS A 161 -6.57 4.98 -12.91
C HIS A 161 -6.48 6.47 -13.30
N GLN A 162 -7.33 7.33 -12.71
CA GLN A 162 -7.33 8.78 -12.97
C GLN A 162 -7.67 9.55 -11.70
N ILE A 163 -6.88 10.58 -11.40
CA ILE A 163 -7.05 11.48 -10.25
C ILE A 163 -7.37 12.86 -10.81
N ASP A 164 -8.63 13.28 -10.65
CA ASP A 164 -9.14 14.58 -11.13
C ASP A 164 -9.23 15.63 -10.01
N ASN A 165 -9.06 15.21 -8.76
CA ASN A 165 -9.25 16.05 -7.57
C ASN A 165 -7.96 16.48 -6.89
N TYR A 166 -6.80 16.31 -7.55
CA TYR A 166 -5.52 16.84 -7.08
C TYR A 166 -5.15 18.09 -7.89
N PRO A 167 -5.10 19.28 -7.28
CA PRO A 167 -4.86 20.53 -7.98
C PRO A 167 -3.53 20.57 -8.74
N GLY A 168 -3.52 21.21 -9.90
CA GLY A 168 -2.33 21.36 -10.74
C GLY A 168 -2.30 20.45 -11.97
N PHE A 169 -3.32 19.59 -12.15
CA PHE A 169 -3.50 18.72 -13.31
C PHE A 169 -4.90 18.94 -13.88
N GLU A 170 -5.02 19.82 -14.84
CA GLU A 170 -6.30 20.25 -15.43
C GLU A 170 -7.06 19.13 -16.17
N GLU A 171 -6.32 18.16 -16.72
CA GLU A 171 -6.86 16.99 -17.39
C GLU A 171 -6.85 15.73 -16.49
N GLY A 172 -6.57 15.91 -15.18
CA GLY A 172 -6.31 14.81 -14.28
C GLY A 172 -4.94 14.17 -14.51
N ILE A 173 -4.62 13.16 -13.72
CA ILE A 173 -3.37 12.41 -13.83
C ILE A 173 -3.58 10.96 -13.38
N ASP A 174 -2.93 10.03 -14.05
CA ASP A 174 -2.84 8.64 -13.62
C ASP A 174 -2.15 8.52 -12.25
N GLY A 175 -2.71 7.72 -11.34
CA GLY A 175 -2.24 7.65 -9.96
C GLY A 175 -0.83 7.09 -9.81
N TYR A 176 -0.45 6.12 -10.63
CA TYR A 176 0.92 5.59 -10.66
C TYR A 176 1.90 6.64 -11.18
N THR A 177 1.53 7.36 -12.24
CA THR A 177 2.35 8.45 -12.80
C THR A 177 2.57 9.56 -11.79
N LEU A 178 1.56 9.95 -11.02
CA LEU A 178 1.69 10.94 -9.95
C LEU A 178 2.63 10.43 -8.85
N ALA A 179 2.48 9.17 -8.44
CA ALA A 179 3.32 8.54 -7.43
C ALA A 179 4.81 8.55 -7.82
N GLU A 180 5.11 8.15 -9.06
CA GLU A 180 6.47 8.17 -9.60
C GLU A 180 7.06 9.58 -9.69
N LYS A 181 6.24 10.58 -10.04
CA LYS A 181 6.67 11.99 -10.01
C LYS A 181 7.02 12.44 -8.59
N MET A 182 6.21 12.08 -7.58
CA MET A 182 6.47 12.41 -6.18
C MET A 182 7.75 11.73 -5.68
N ARG A 183 7.95 10.43 -5.94
CA ARG A 183 9.16 9.70 -5.60
C ARG A 183 10.40 10.36 -6.21
N LYS A 184 10.43 10.52 -7.54
CA LYS A 184 11.55 11.13 -8.26
C LYS A 184 11.86 12.56 -7.79
N GLN A 185 10.81 13.30 -7.39
CA GLN A 185 10.98 14.64 -6.84
C GLN A 185 11.70 14.59 -5.48
N ALA A 186 11.34 13.68 -4.58
CA ALA A 186 12.01 13.51 -3.30
C ALA A 186 13.47 13.05 -3.48
N GLU A 187 13.70 12.05 -4.33
CA GLU A 187 15.03 11.50 -4.62
C GLU A 187 15.97 12.54 -5.26
N ARG A 188 15.45 13.42 -6.09
CA ARG A 188 16.23 14.55 -6.67
C ARG A 188 16.83 15.47 -5.61
N PHE A 189 16.21 15.56 -4.42
CA PHE A 189 16.74 16.34 -3.29
C PHE A 189 17.56 15.51 -2.30
N GLY A 190 17.76 14.22 -2.56
CA GLY A 190 18.64 13.36 -1.77
C GLY A 190 17.94 12.38 -0.84
N ALA A 191 16.59 12.32 -0.83
CA ALA A 191 15.90 11.22 -0.15
C ALA A 191 16.22 9.90 -0.84
N SER A 192 16.35 8.82 -0.06
CA SER A 192 16.52 7.46 -0.59
C SER A 192 15.26 6.62 -0.36
N THR A 193 15.02 5.63 -1.22
CA THR A 193 13.94 4.67 -1.08
C THR A 193 14.50 3.27 -0.91
N LEU A 194 14.09 2.58 0.16
CA LEU A 194 14.36 1.16 0.38
C LEU A 194 13.08 0.36 0.13
N TYR A 195 13.12 -0.54 -0.83
CA TYR A 195 12.01 -1.46 -1.07
C TYR A 195 12.13 -2.68 -0.17
N ALA A 196 11.49 -2.62 1.00
CA ALA A 196 11.52 -3.67 2.01
C ALA A 196 10.21 -3.70 2.80
N GLU A 197 9.83 -4.88 3.28
CA GLU A 197 8.74 -5.01 4.24
C GLU A 197 9.21 -4.64 5.64
N VAL A 198 8.48 -3.74 6.31
CA VAL A 198 8.68 -3.47 7.74
C VAL A 198 8.00 -4.58 8.52
N THR A 199 8.78 -5.28 9.35
CA THR A 199 8.34 -6.43 10.14
C THR A 199 8.16 -6.10 11.63
N GLY A 200 8.80 -5.02 12.09
CA GLY A 200 8.70 -4.56 13.47
C GLY A 200 9.17 -3.13 13.65
N THR A 201 8.80 -2.53 14.77
CA THR A 201 9.28 -1.19 15.15
C THR A 201 9.53 -1.10 16.64
N LYS A 202 10.55 -0.31 17.03
CA LYS A 202 10.80 0.10 18.40
C LYS A 202 10.76 1.62 18.42
N LEU A 203 9.62 2.16 18.86
CA LEU A 203 9.33 3.60 18.77
C LEU A 203 9.92 4.40 19.93
N GLU A 204 10.07 3.78 21.10
CA GLU A 204 10.70 4.39 22.28
C GLU A 204 12.23 4.33 22.22
N GLY A 205 12.88 5.26 22.93
CA GLY A 205 14.33 5.36 22.96
C GLY A 205 14.94 6.20 21.84
N GLN A 206 16.28 6.29 21.83
CA GLN A 206 17.08 6.98 20.81
C GLN A 206 18.37 6.19 20.54
N PRO A 207 18.69 5.91 19.28
CA PRO A 207 17.81 6.07 18.09
C PRO A 207 16.62 5.08 18.12
N LYS A 208 15.56 5.42 17.40
CA LYS A 208 14.42 4.54 17.17
C LYS A 208 14.78 3.49 16.12
N ALA A 209 14.19 2.28 16.19
CA ALA A 209 14.50 1.20 15.27
C ALA A 209 13.31 0.79 14.41
N VAL A 210 13.58 0.46 13.15
CA VAL A 210 12.63 -0.09 12.18
C VAL A 210 13.24 -1.38 11.63
N GLU A 211 12.64 -2.50 11.99
CA GLU A 211 13.02 -3.82 11.49
C GLU A 211 12.42 -4.02 10.11
N THR A 212 13.24 -4.44 9.16
CA THR A 212 12.81 -4.69 7.79
C THR A 212 13.27 -6.05 7.31
N SER A 213 12.70 -6.53 6.20
CA SER A 213 13.14 -7.75 5.53
C SER A 213 14.59 -7.69 5.02
N GLN A 214 15.24 -6.53 5.08
CA GLN A 214 16.63 -6.30 4.63
C GLN A 214 17.56 -5.80 5.74
N GLY A 215 17.13 -5.86 6.99
CA GLY A 215 17.91 -5.42 8.16
C GLY A 215 17.24 -4.32 8.95
N ILE A 216 17.92 -3.80 9.96
CA ILE A 216 17.40 -2.80 10.88
C ILE A 216 17.86 -1.40 10.43
N LEU A 217 16.92 -0.49 10.34
CA LEU A 217 17.18 0.95 10.15
C LEU A 217 17.02 1.69 11.47
N TYR A 218 17.87 2.66 11.69
CA TYR A 218 17.83 3.50 12.87
C TYR A 218 17.55 4.96 12.47
N GLY A 219 16.60 5.60 13.16
CA GLY A 219 16.22 6.98 12.92
C GLY A 219 16.13 7.80 14.18
N ARG A 220 16.50 9.08 14.11
CA ARG A 220 16.25 10.05 15.18
C ARG A 220 14.76 10.37 15.27
N THR A 221 14.10 10.43 14.12
CA THR A 221 12.65 10.59 14.00
C THR A 221 12.06 9.48 13.12
N LEU A 222 10.79 9.11 13.39
CA LEU A 222 10.03 8.19 12.55
C LEU A 222 8.76 8.88 12.07
N ILE A 223 8.46 8.74 10.78
CA ILE A 223 7.24 9.26 10.15
C ILE A 223 6.43 8.08 9.61
N LEU A 224 5.27 7.85 10.22
CA LEU A 224 4.40 6.71 9.94
C LEU A 224 3.38 7.09 8.86
N ALA A 225 3.57 6.59 7.63
CA ALA A 225 2.76 6.88 6.46
C ALA A 225 2.12 5.61 5.86
N THR A 226 1.83 4.62 6.69
CA THR A 226 1.37 3.28 6.28
C THR A 226 -0.05 3.25 5.70
N GLY A 227 -0.81 4.35 5.82
CA GLY A 227 -2.10 4.52 5.20
C GLY A 227 -3.22 3.67 5.81
N ALA A 228 -4.30 3.50 5.02
CA ALA A 228 -5.46 2.69 5.37
C ALA A 228 -6.04 2.03 4.12
N SER A 229 -6.47 0.78 4.24
CA SER A 229 -7.11 0.03 3.16
C SER A 229 -8.64 0.10 3.30
N PRO A 230 -9.39 0.11 2.20
CA PRO A 230 -10.84 -0.08 2.25
C PRO A 230 -11.15 -1.48 2.83
N ARG A 231 -12.27 -1.60 3.52
CA ARG A 231 -12.84 -2.89 3.88
C ARG A 231 -13.62 -3.42 2.70
N GLU A 232 -13.36 -4.66 2.33
CA GLU A 232 -14.06 -5.36 1.27
C GLU A 232 -15.47 -5.82 1.75
N LEU A 233 -16.37 -6.06 0.81
CA LEU A 233 -17.63 -6.76 1.07
C LEU A 233 -17.36 -8.22 1.43
N GLY A 234 -16.31 -8.80 0.85
CA GLY A 234 -15.93 -10.20 0.99
C GLY A 234 -16.77 -11.13 0.09
N VAL A 235 -17.20 -10.63 -1.05
CA VAL A 235 -17.96 -11.42 -2.04
C VAL A 235 -17.05 -11.86 -3.19
N PRO A 236 -17.32 -13.01 -3.83
CA PRO A 236 -16.54 -13.48 -4.98
C PRO A 236 -16.52 -12.45 -6.11
N GLY A 237 -15.39 -12.31 -6.80
CA GLY A 237 -15.22 -11.39 -7.93
C GLY A 237 -14.99 -9.92 -7.55
N GLU A 238 -15.00 -9.56 -6.27
CA GLU A 238 -14.87 -8.16 -5.83
C GLU A 238 -13.54 -7.54 -6.28
N LYS A 239 -12.43 -8.27 -6.12
CA LYS A 239 -11.09 -7.79 -6.50
C LYS A 239 -10.92 -7.67 -8.01
N GLU A 240 -11.39 -8.65 -8.76
CA GLU A 240 -11.31 -8.69 -10.22
C GLU A 240 -12.13 -7.57 -10.88
N LEU A 241 -13.21 -7.14 -10.21
CA LEU A 241 -14.10 -6.06 -10.67
C LEU A 241 -13.69 -4.67 -10.16
N THR A 242 -12.66 -4.56 -9.34
CA THR A 242 -12.14 -3.25 -8.91
C THR A 242 -11.70 -2.45 -10.13
N GLY A 243 -12.22 -1.21 -10.27
CA GLY A 243 -12.06 -0.36 -11.45
C GLY A 243 -12.91 -0.78 -12.68
N ARG A 244 -13.65 -1.91 -12.59
CA ARG A 244 -14.56 -2.40 -13.63
C ARG A 244 -15.99 -2.57 -13.15
N GLY A 245 -16.41 -1.69 -12.25
CA GLY A 245 -17.74 -1.67 -11.65
C GLY A 245 -17.75 -1.71 -10.13
N VAL A 246 -16.67 -2.14 -9.49
CA VAL A 246 -16.47 -2.02 -8.03
C VAL A 246 -15.52 -0.87 -7.76
N ALA A 247 -15.91 0.04 -6.88
CA ALA A 247 -15.15 1.22 -6.45
C ALA A 247 -15.23 1.40 -4.94
N TYR A 248 -14.22 2.07 -4.37
CA TYR A 248 -14.11 2.33 -2.93
C TYR A 248 -14.06 3.82 -2.57
N CYS A 249 -14.20 4.71 -3.57
CA CYS A 249 -14.10 6.16 -3.38
C CYS A 249 -15.00 6.90 -4.37
N ALA A 250 -16.12 7.44 -3.92
CA ALA A 250 -17.02 8.22 -4.77
C ALA A 250 -16.38 9.51 -5.31
N ALA A 251 -15.56 10.18 -4.50
CA ALA A 251 -14.86 11.40 -4.92
C ALA A 251 -13.77 11.14 -5.96
N CYS A 252 -13.26 9.90 -6.05
CA CYS A 252 -12.23 9.50 -7.01
C CYS A 252 -12.87 9.01 -8.32
N ASP A 253 -13.81 8.08 -8.22
CA ASP A 253 -14.31 7.28 -9.36
C ASP A 253 -15.71 7.69 -9.81
N GLY A 254 -16.40 8.58 -9.09
CA GLY A 254 -17.81 8.92 -9.31
C GLY A 254 -18.09 9.41 -10.73
N MET A 255 -17.18 10.16 -11.33
CA MET A 255 -17.36 10.71 -12.70
C MET A 255 -17.47 9.64 -13.79
N PHE A 256 -16.89 8.45 -13.60
CA PHE A 256 -17.03 7.34 -14.55
C PHE A 256 -18.45 6.76 -14.59
N TYR A 257 -19.28 7.15 -13.61
CA TYR A 257 -20.67 6.68 -13.46
C TYR A 257 -21.70 7.79 -13.73
N LYS A 258 -21.31 8.82 -14.47
CA LYS A 258 -22.23 9.88 -14.89
C LYS A 258 -23.42 9.27 -15.66
N ASP A 259 -24.64 9.70 -15.28
CA ASP A 259 -25.91 9.27 -15.85
C ASP A 259 -26.21 7.76 -15.73
N LYS A 260 -25.49 7.04 -14.88
CA LYS A 260 -25.64 5.59 -14.62
C LYS A 260 -26.42 5.32 -13.32
N THR A 261 -26.79 4.05 -13.12
CA THR A 261 -27.34 3.58 -11.85
C THR A 261 -26.22 2.98 -11.01
N VAL A 262 -26.03 3.50 -9.80
CA VAL A 262 -24.99 3.03 -8.88
C VAL A 262 -25.55 2.60 -7.54
N VAL A 263 -24.85 1.68 -6.91
CA VAL A 263 -25.15 1.22 -5.54
C VAL A 263 -24.08 1.76 -4.61
N VAL A 264 -24.46 2.18 -3.40
CA VAL A 264 -23.57 2.46 -2.30
C VAL A 264 -23.83 1.45 -1.20
N ALA A 265 -22.87 0.59 -0.91
CA ALA A 265 -22.97 -0.39 0.17
C ALA A 265 -22.37 0.18 1.45
N GLY A 266 -23.21 0.41 2.46
CA GLY A 266 -22.79 0.97 3.75
C GLY A 266 -23.91 1.72 4.46
N GLY A 267 -23.61 2.34 5.61
CA GLY A 267 -24.62 3.10 6.38
C GLY A 267 -23.98 3.99 7.46
N GLY A 268 -22.68 4.23 7.36
CA GLY A 268 -21.95 5.20 8.17
C GLY A 268 -21.77 6.54 7.44
N ASN A 269 -21.11 7.51 8.08
CA ASN A 269 -20.87 8.84 7.50
C ASN A 269 -20.22 8.79 6.11
N SER A 270 -19.28 7.86 5.88
CA SER A 270 -18.64 7.71 4.56
C SER A 270 -19.64 7.30 3.48
N ALA A 271 -20.49 6.31 3.75
CA ALA A 271 -21.49 5.84 2.79
C ALA A 271 -22.49 6.95 2.42
N VAL A 272 -22.88 7.74 3.42
CA VAL A 272 -23.78 8.87 3.21
C VAL A 272 -23.12 9.96 2.39
N ALA A 273 -21.87 10.32 2.70
CA ALA A 273 -21.11 11.29 1.94
C ALA A 273 -20.92 10.82 0.48
N ASP A 274 -20.59 9.56 0.28
CA ASP A 274 -20.46 8.96 -1.06
C ASP A 274 -21.78 8.99 -1.82
N ALA A 275 -22.90 8.64 -1.18
CA ALA A 275 -24.23 8.70 -1.81
C ALA A 275 -24.60 10.13 -2.23
N LEU A 276 -24.32 11.14 -1.40
CA LEU A 276 -24.57 12.57 -1.71
C LEU A 276 -23.65 13.08 -2.83
N ILE A 277 -22.41 12.62 -2.91
CA ILE A 277 -21.51 12.95 -4.02
C ILE A 277 -22.08 12.34 -5.32
N LEU A 278 -22.38 11.05 -5.28
CA LEU A 278 -22.86 10.31 -6.45
C LEU A 278 -24.24 10.78 -6.93
N SER A 279 -25.11 11.26 -6.04
CA SER A 279 -26.42 11.79 -6.43
C SER A 279 -26.36 13.00 -7.38
N ARG A 280 -25.26 13.75 -7.35
CA ARG A 280 -25.01 14.88 -8.23
C ARG A 280 -24.49 14.47 -9.61
N ILE A 281 -24.09 13.21 -9.77
CA ILE A 281 -23.38 12.71 -10.93
C ILE A 281 -24.18 11.59 -11.62
N ALA A 282 -24.63 10.63 -10.84
CA ALA A 282 -25.34 9.46 -11.33
C ALA A 282 -26.83 9.74 -11.56
N ARG A 283 -27.44 9.01 -12.48
CA ARG A 283 -28.88 9.06 -12.70
C ARG A 283 -29.67 8.57 -11.49
N LYS A 284 -29.17 7.53 -10.80
CA LYS A 284 -29.82 6.90 -9.67
C LYS A 284 -28.76 6.34 -8.71
N VAL A 285 -28.95 6.57 -7.43
CA VAL A 285 -28.13 6.01 -6.34
C VAL A 285 -28.98 5.13 -5.45
N ILE A 286 -28.55 3.91 -5.18
CA ILE A 286 -29.25 2.97 -4.29
C ILE A 286 -28.36 2.71 -3.10
N LEU A 287 -28.76 3.22 -1.92
CA LEU A 287 -28.03 3.02 -0.67
C LEU A 287 -28.48 1.70 -0.02
N VAL A 288 -27.61 0.70 -0.04
CA VAL A 288 -27.83 -0.62 0.56
C VAL A 288 -27.27 -0.66 1.97
N HIS A 289 -28.13 -0.92 2.96
CA HIS A 289 -27.73 -1.03 4.35
C HIS A 289 -28.33 -2.25 5.06
N ARG A 290 -27.50 -2.95 5.84
CA ARG A 290 -27.88 -4.17 6.58
C ARG A 290 -28.82 -3.94 7.78
N ARG A 291 -29.19 -2.70 8.10
CA ARG A 291 -30.11 -2.31 9.16
C ARG A 291 -31.23 -1.47 8.58
N ASP A 292 -32.25 -1.21 9.39
CA ASP A 292 -33.37 -0.33 9.09
C ASP A 292 -33.08 1.16 9.29
N THR A 293 -31.91 1.49 9.87
CA THR A 293 -31.49 2.87 10.19
C THR A 293 -30.01 3.06 9.92
N LEU A 294 -29.65 4.26 9.46
CA LEU A 294 -28.26 4.66 9.25
C LEU A 294 -27.54 4.86 10.59
N ARG A 295 -26.24 4.54 10.61
CA ARG A 295 -25.34 4.90 11.72
C ARG A 295 -24.72 6.29 11.55
N ALA A 296 -24.92 6.91 10.39
CA ALA A 296 -24.48 8.26 10.11
C ALA A 296 -25.15 9.27 11.05
N THR A 297 -24.50 10.42 11.25
CA THR A 297 -25.05 11.53 12.03
C THR A 297 -26.37 12.03 11.45
N LYS A 298 -27.33 12.37 12.30
CA LYS A 298 -28.70 12.73 11.90
C LYS A 298 -28.77 13.90 10.92
N VAL A 299 -27.81 14.83 10.96
CA VAL A 299 -27.72 15.97 10.03
C VAL A 299 -27.75 15.54 8.54
N TYR A 300 -27.29 14.34 8.24
CA TYR A 300 -27.29 13.83 6.88
C TYR A 300 -28.59 13.12 6.47
N HIS A 301 -29.43 12.73 7.44
CA HIS A 301 -30.64 11.93 7.16
C HIS A 301 -31.64 12.73 6.33
N ASP A 302 -31.89 14.00 6.70
CA ASP A 302 -32.82 14.87 5.99
C ASP A 302 -32.34 15.15 4.57
N LEU A 303 -31.05 15.46 4.41
CA LEU A 303 -30.44 15.66 3.10
C LEU A 303 -30.59 14.46 2.15
N LEU A 304 -30.41 13.23 2.67
CA LEU A 304 -30.58 12.02 1.88
C LEU A 304 -32.04 11.81 1.48
N GLN A 305 -32.99 12.03 2.38
CA GLN A 305 -34.42 11.85 2.12
C GLN A 305 -34.97 12.90 1.14
N GLU A 306 -34.43 14.12 1.16
CA GLU A 306 -34.79 15.19 0.24
C GLU A 306 -34.12 15.06 -1.14
N THR A 307 -33.16 14.15 -1.31
CA THR A 307 -32.44 13.94 -2.57
C THR A 307 -33.20 12.98 -3.47
N PRO A 308 -33.82 13.45 -4.57
CA PRO A 308 -34.86 12.72 -5.29
C PRO A 308 -34.39 11.45 -6.02
N ASN A 309 -33.10 11.33 -6.32
CA ASN A 309 -32.51 10.20 -7.03
C ASN A 309 -31.75 9.22 -6.10
N ILE A 310 -31.91 9.37 -4.78
CA ILE A 310 -31.41 8.39 -3.81
C ILE A 310 -32.55 7.50 -3.33
N GLU A 311 -32.39 6.21 -3.50
CA GLU A 311 -33.28 5.19 -2.96
C GLU A 311 -32.57 4.37 -1.87
N PHE A 312 -33.34 3.87 -0.90
CA PHE A 312 -32.82 3.05 0.20
C PHE A 312 -33.23 1.60 0.04
N CYS A 313 -32.25 0.71 0.20
CA CYS A 313 -32.48 -0.73 0.35
C CYS A 313 -32.02 -1.13 1.75
N TRP A 314 -32.99 -1.17 2.66
CA TRP A 314 -32.78 -1.50 4.06
C TRP A 314 -32.70 -3.00 4.29
N ASN A 315 -32.15 -3.40 5.45
CA ASN A 315 -32.05 -4.78 5.91
C ASN A 315 -31.41 -5.73 4.88
N SER A 316 -30.55 -5.19 4.03
CA SER A 316 -30.00 -5.92 2.89
C SER A 316 -28.48 -5.92 2.90
N VAL A 317 -27.91 -7.04 2.47
CA VAL A 317 -26.47 -7.21 2.25
C VAL A 317 -26.25 -7.68 0.82
N VAL A 318 -25.13 -7.27 0.24
CA VAL A 318 -24.69 -7.76 -1.07
C VAL A 318 -24.06 -9.14 -0.88
N THR A 319 -24.47 -10.11 -1.68
CA THR A 319 -23.97 -11.50 -1.61
C THR A 319 -23.29 -11.96 -2.88
N GLU A 320 -23.58 -11.32 -4.03
CA GLU A 320 -23.01 -11.69 -5.32
C GLU A 320 -22.89 -10.46 -6.22
N LEU A 321 -21.89 -10.47 -7.11
CA LEU A 321 -21.67 -9.48 -8.14
C LEU A 321 -21.92 -10.11 -9.51
N HIS A 322 -22.92 -9.59 -10.25
CA HIS A 322 -23.21 -10.04 -11.60
C HIS A 322 -22.37 -9.25 -12.60
N HIS A 323 -21.66 -9.92 -13.47
CA HIS A 323 -20.77 -9.26 -14.40
C HIS A 323 -20.63 -10.02 -15.73
N LYS A 324 -20.15 -9.29 -16.75
CA LYS A 324 -19.52 -9.80 -17.96
C LYS A 324 -18.07 -9.32 -17.94
N GLU A 325 -17.72 -8.34 -18.77
CA GLU A 325 -16.42 -7.64 -18.68
C GLU A 325 -16.41 -6.60 -17.54
N THR A 326 -17.56 -6.02 -17.25
CA THR A 326 -17.80 -5.06 -16.17
C THR A 326 -19.02 -5.50 -15.37
N LEU A 327 -19.22 -4.88 -14.20
CA LEU A 327 -20.39 -5.11 -13.36
C LEU A 327 -21.69 -4.80 -14.13
N THR A 328 -22.70 -5.65 -13.99
CA THR A 328 -24.03 -5.49 -14.60
C THR A 328 -25.16 -5.50 -13.58
N GLY A 329 -24.86 -5.85 -12.35
CA GLY A 329 -25.82 -5.91 -11.25
C GLY A 329 -25.24 -6.59 -10.03
N ILE A 330 -26.04 -6.67 -8.97
CA ILE A 330 -25.70 -7.32 -7.72
C ILE A 330 -26.85 -8.17 -7.23
N ARG A 331 -26.55 -9.18 -6.42
CA ARG A 331 -27.57 -9.90 -5.63
C ARG A 331 -27.60 -9.36 -4.21
N LEU A 332 -28.79 -9.01 -3.76
CA LEU A 332 -29.07 -8.60 -2.40
C LEU A 332 -29.75 -9.73 -1.65
N LYS A 333 -29.43 -9.87 -0.36
CA LYS A 333 -30.10 -10.78 0.56
C LYS A 333 -30.65 -9.97 1.73
N ASP A 334 -31.95 -10.10 1.98
CA ASP A 334 -32.59 -9.55 3.16
C ASP A 334 -32.13 -10.31 4.41
N VAL A 335 -31.63 -9.58 5.42
CA VAL A 335 -31.01 -10.18 6.60
C VAL A 335 -32.03 -10.83 7.57
N HIS A 336 -33.33 -10.50 7.45
CA HIS A 336 -34.38 -11.01 8.31
C HIS A 336 -35.11 -12.20 7.67
N THR A 337 -35.45 -12.05 6.40
CA THR A 337 -36.25 -13.08 5.68
C THR A 337 -35.38 -14.08 4.93
N GLY A 338 -34.15 -13.71 4.61
CA GLY A 338 -33.26 -14.49 3.74
C GLY A 338 -33.63 -14.41 2.26
N ALA A 339 -34.63 -13.62 1.88
CA ALA A 339 -35.05 -13.44 0.50
C ALA A 339 -33.94 -12.80 -0.33
N GLU A 340 -33.72 -13.33 -1.53
CA GLU A 340 -32.73 -12.83 -2.47
C GLU A 340 -33.40 -12.06 -3.60
N THR A 341 -32.77 -10.96 -4.03
CA THR A 341 -33.27 -10.11 -5.12
C THR A 341 -32.10 -9.64 -5.96
N ASP A 342 -32.19 -9.78 -7.26
CA ASP A 342 -31.22 -9.25 -8.20
C ASP A 342 -31.54 -7.79 -8.51
N LEU A 343 -30.51 -6.94 -8.41
CA LEU A 343 -30.58 -5.50 -8.63
C LEU A 343 -29.63 -5.09 -9.78
N PRO A 344 -30.16 -4.70 -10.95
CA PRO A 344 -29.33 -4.20 -12.03
C PRO A 344 -28.66 -2.87 -11.64
N CYS A 345 -27.35 -2.76 -11.86
CA CYS A 345 -26.60 -1.53 -11.66
C CYS A 345 -25.31 -1.53 -12.49
N ASP A 346 -24.78 -0.34 -12.76
CA ASP A 346 -23.56 -0.14 -13.53
C ASP A 346 -22.31 -0.07 -12.66
N GLY A 347 -22.49 0.13 -11.34
CA GLY A 347 -21.39 0.20 -10.39
C GLY A 347 -21.83 0.07 -8.94
N ILE A 348 -20.92 -0.40 -8.11
CA ILE A 348 -21.06 -0.45 -6.66
C ILE A 348 -19.90 0.24 -5.96
N PHE A 349 -20.22 1.17 -5.06
CA PHE A 349 -19.29 1.87 -4.19
C PHE A 349 -19.33 1.23 -2.80
N VAL A 350 -18.21 0.61 -2.43
CA VAL A 350 -18.09 -0.14 -1.18
C VAL A 350 -17.63 0.80 -0.06
N SER A 351 -18.59 1.24 0.77
CA SER A 351 -18.38 2.22 1.85
C SER A 351 -18.67 1.62 3.23
N VAL A 352 -18.19 0.37 3.45
CA VAL A 352 -18.36 -0.36 4.71
C VAL A 352 -17.31 -0.05 5.76
N GLY A 353 -16.40 0.88 5.47
CA GLY A 353 -15.35 1.40 6.34
C GLY A 353 -13.95 1.20 5.76
N ARG A 354 -12.96 1.67 6.52
CA ARG A 354 -11.53 1.49 6.22
C ARG A 354 -10.86 0.79 7.40
N LYS A 355 -9.73 0.15 7.15
CA LYS A 355 -8.86 -0.45 8.14
C LYS A 355 -7.50 0.27 8.08
N PRO A 356 -7.11 1.04 9.10
CA PRO A 356 -5.78 1.63 9.14
C PRO A 356 -4.70 0.55 9.27
N SER A 357 -3.54 0.79 8.66
CA SER A 357 -2.41 -0.14 8.70
C SER A 357 -1.55 0.15 9.93
N THR A 358 -2.07 -0.19 11.12
CA THR A 358 -1.49 0.13 12.43
C THR A 358 -0.99 -1.07 13.21
N SER A 359 -1.08 -2.29 12.68
CA SER A 359 -0.70 -3.52 13.40
C SER A 359 0.75 -3.52 13.91
N LEU A 360 1.67 -2.86 13.21
CA LEU A 360 3.07 -2.70 13.62
C LEU A 360 3.26 -1.81 14.86
N PHE A 361 2.24 -1.02 15.22
CA PHE A 361 2.32 0.01 16.26
C PHE A 361 1.41 -0.28 17.46
N GLU A 362 0.70 -1.42 17.42
CA GLU A 362 -0.19 -1.84 18.53
C GLU A 362 0.61 -1.98 19.82
N GLY A 363 0.09 -1.38 20.90
CA GLY A 363 0.75 -1.35 22.21
C GLY A 363 1.91 -0.36 22.34
N GLN A 364 2.33 0.31 21.24
CA GLN A 364 3.38 1.33 21.25
C GLN A 364 2.83 2.76 21.10
N LEU A 365 1.64 2.92 20.49
CA LEU A 365 1.02 4.21 20.24
C LEU A 365 -0.44 4.25 20.71
N GLU A 366 -0.93 5.44 21.01
CA GLU A 366 -2.34 5.66 21.26
C GLU A 366 -3.14 5.55 19.95
N LEU A 367 -4.12 4.64 19.96
CA LEU A 367 -5.05 4.44 18.85
C LEU A 367 -6.46 4.85 19.26
N ASP A 368 -7.24 5.36 18.30
CA ASP A 368 -8.67 5.59 18.51
C ASP A 368 -9.46 4.27 18.48
N LYS A 369 -10.76 4.33 18.76
CA LYS A 369 -11.65 3.14 18.76
C LYS A 369 -11.78 2.45 17.40
N ALA A 370 -11.39 3.11 16.32
CA ALA A 370 -11.41 2.57 14.96
C ALA A 370 -10.03 2.02 14.53
N GLY A 371 -9.01 2.15 15.39
CA GLY A 371 -7.65 1.68 15.17
C GLY A 371 -6.73 2.70 14.48
N TYR A 372 -7.15 3.95 14.29
CA TYR A 372 -6.30 5.02 13.74
C TYR A 372 -5.37 5.59 14.80
N ILE A 373 -4.13 5.94 14.42
CA ILE A 373 -3.19 6.60 15.32
C ILE A 373 -3.76 7.97 15.72
N ALA A 374 -3.84 8.22 17.03
CA ALA A 374 -4.26 9.49 17.58
C ALA A 374 -3.21 10.57 17.31
N ALA A 375 -3.45 11.44 16.35
CA ALA A 375 -2.57 12.55 15.99
C ALA A 375 -3.39 13.72 15.45
N GLY A 376 -3.07 14.95 15.90
CA GLY A 376 -3.75 16.18 15.50
C GLY A 376 -3.11 16.85 14.28
N GLU A 377 -3.30 18.15 14.16
CA GLU A 377 -2.75 18.96 13.05
C GLU A 377 -1.22 18.99 13.00
N THR A 378 -0.53 18.85 14.13
CA THR A 378 0.92 18.75 14.23
C THR A 378 1.46 17.38 13.81
N THR A 379 0.57 16.41 13.59
CA THR A 379 0.92 15.03 13.25
C THR A 379 1.69 14.25 14.32
N GLU A 380 1.97 14.87 15.46
CA GLU A 380 2.64 14.24 16.61
C GLU A 380 1.81 13.10 17.17
N THR A 381 2.48 12.04 17.56
CA THR A 381 1.87 10.89 18.25
C THR A 381 2.10 10.95 19.75
N SER A 382 1.66 9.92 20.49
CA SER A 382 1.95 9.79 21.93
C SER A 382 3.44 9.58 22.25
N VAL A 383 4.29 9.30 21.25
CA VAL A 383 5.73 9.08 21.44
C VAL A 383 6.52 10.23 20.80
N PRO A 384 7.38 10.95 21.56
CA PRO A 384 8.19 12.07 21.04
C PRO A 384 9.09 11.66 19.87
N GLY A 385 9.13 12.48 18.81
CA GLY A 385 9.90 12.23 17.60
C GLY A 385 9.28 11.15 16.69
N VAL A 386 8.03 10.76 16.94
CA VAL A 386 7.24 9.86 16.08
C VAL A 386 6.00 10.61 15.58
N TYR A 387 5.81 10.66 14.29
CA TYR A 387 4.74 11.39 13.60
C TYR A 387 3.89 10.43 12.79
N ALA A 388 2.58 10.66 12.75
CA ALA A 388 1.64 9.89 11.94
C ALA A 388 0.99 10.79 10.86
N ILE A 389 1.07 10.38 9.60
CA ILE A 389 0.65 11.18 8.45
C ILE A 389 -0.22 10.40 7.46
N GLY A 390 -1.04 11.12 6.73
CA GLY A 390 -1.95 10.54 5.76
C GLY A 390 -3.10 9.77 6.40
N ASP A 391 -3.51 8.70 5.75
CA ASP A 391 -4.74 8.00 6.09
C ASP A 391 -4.65 7.10 7.33
N VAL A 392 -3.45 6.88 7.88
CA VAL A 392 -3.23 6.06 9.08
C VAL A 392 -3.65 6.74 10.38
N ARG A 393 -3.73 8.07 10.39
CA ARG A 393 -4.07 8.86 11.57
C ARG A 393 -5.55 9.29 11.64
N THR A 394 -5.95 9.78 12.81
CA THR A 394 -7.25 10.42 13.03
C THR A 394 -7.38 11.70 12.20
N LYS A 395 -8.33 11.76 11.29
CA LYS A 395 -8.64 12.93 10.46
C LYS A 395 -10.03 12.82 9.81
N PRO A 396 -10.71 13.96 9.53
CA PRO A 396 -12.05 13.94 8.95
C PRO A 396 -12.05 13.61 7.45
N LEU A 397 -11.02 14.00 6.70
CA LEU A 397 -10.93 13.85 5.25
C LEU A 397 -9.65 13.11 4.86
N ARG A 398 -9.78 12.06 4.04
CA ARG A 398 -8.69 11.23 3.52
C ARG A 398 -8.63 11.36 2.01
N GLN A 399 -7.72 12.21 1.53
CA GLN A 399 -7.49 12.53 0.12
C GLN A 399 -5.99 12.74 -0.12
N VAL A 400 -5.54 12.68 -1.38
CA VAL A 400 -4.14 12.93 -1.74
C VAL A 400 -3.66 14.28 -1.20
N VAL A 401 -4.46 15.35 -1.40
CA VAL A 401 -4.11 16.70 -0.96
C VAL A 401 -3.94 16.82 0.56
N THR A 402 -4.78 16.13 1.36
CA THR A 402 -4.65 16.15 2.82
C THR A 402 -3.49 15.26 3.30
N ALA A 403 -3.15 14.21 2.57
CA ALA A 403 -1.99 13.38 2.83
C ALA A 403 -0.69 14.15 2.56
N VAL A 404 -0.63 14.92 1.47
CA VAL A 404 0.48 15.83 1.13
C VAL A 404 0.66 16.90 2.22
N SER A 405 -0.42 17.53 2.66
CA SER A 405 -0.38 18.51 3.76
C SER A 405 0.24 17.93 5.03
N ASP A 406 -0.17 16.73 5.42
CA ASP A 406 0.39 16.06 6.61
C ASP A 406 1.90 15.81 6.48
N GLY A 407 2.36 15.40 5.29
CA GLY A 407 3.79 15.16 5.04
C GLY A 407 4.64 16.41 5.28
N ALA A 408 4.17 17.57 4.84
CA ALA A 408 4.85 18.83 5.08
C ALA A 408 4.84 19.23 6.56
N ALA A 409 3.67 19.08 7.23
CA ALA A 409 3.52 19.41 8.65
C ALA A 409 4.42 18.55 9.55
N ALA A 410 4.50 17.24 9.30
CA ALA A 410 5.33 16.32 10.08
C ALA A 410 6.82 16.70 10.02
N VAL A 411 7.30 17.09 8.84
CA VAL A 411 8.72 17.47 8.71
C VAL A 411 8.99 18.76 9.47
N HIS A 412 8.12 19.76 9.40
CA HIS A 412 8.28 20.97 10.17
C HIS A 412 8.39 20.69 11.69
N MET A 413 7.56 19.78 12.21
CA MET A 413 7.63 19.35 13.61
C MET A 413 8.88 18.51 13.91
N ALA A 414 9.31 17.66 12.95
CA ALA A 414 10.53 16.87 13.11
C ALA A 414 11.79 17.74 13.13
N GLU A 415 11.86 18.80 12.33
CA GLU A 415 12.98 19.78 12.36
C GLU A 415 13.06 20.45 13.74
N ALA A 416 11.93 20.90 14.31
CA ALA A 416 11.90 21.49 15.64
C ALA A 416 12.39 20.50 16.71
N TYR A 417 11.89 19.26 16.68
CA TYR A 417 12.31 18.20 17.60
C TYR A 417 13.83 17.89 17.51
N LEU A 418 14.37 17.79 16.29
CA LEU A 418 15.79 17.54 16.07
C LEU A 418 16.68 18.71 16.55
N ALA A 419 16.23 19.94 16.37
CA ALA A 419 16.94 21.12 16.84
C ALA A 419 17.01 21.17 18.37
N GLU A 420 15.93 20.84 19.08
CA GLU A 420 15.89 20.74 20.53
C GLU A 420 16.75 19.60 21.08
N ALA A 421 16.84 18.48 20.34
CA ALA A 421 17.66 17.33 20.72
C ALA A 421 19.18 17.54 20.49
N GLY A 422 19.58 18.68 19.98
CA GLY A 422 21.01 19.05 19.84
C GLY A 422 21.69 18.44 18.61
N ARG A 423 21.00 18.41 17.47
CA ARG A 423 21.58 18.04 16.18
C ARG A 423 22.69 19.00 15.78
#